data_c9bdb8c234e87aa0f4bff44713ba7091
#
_entry.id   c9bdb8c234e87aa0f4bff44713ba7091
#
_cell.length_a   1.000
_cell.length_b   1.000
_cell.length_c   1.000
_cell.angle_alpha   90.00
_cell.angle_beta   90.00
_cell.angle_gamma   90.00
#
_symmetry.space_group_name_H-M   'P 1'
#
loop_
_entity.id
_entity.type
_entity.pdbx_description
1 polymer ?
#
loop_
_entity_poly.entity_id
_entity_poly.type
_entity_poly.pdbx_seq_one_letter_code
_entity_poly.pdbx_strand_id
1 'polypeptide(L)'
;MKKRLIAMVSTMAVAFATMGQPAMAAVNPDKITYPESRTVWSCDEGIGDDEDLYLYGSNKPKGAKIINLKSSNPKIVKAKVQDKVEIHFTRKKAGTTTLSYDLVWNEEDGTQSTKHFTTKVTLWKYQNPCKTFSFNGKNFAPKFKKHPFFWKRKLGTKVKISVKPKKGWKLVRLGYYGGKKIKNNSVVKLKKGIFTFISADFKNIKTKRVRSVRAEVVG
;
A
#
# COMPACT_ATOMS: atom_id res chain seq x y z
N MET A 1 -6.74 68.65 -62.98
CA MET A 1 -6.47 68.71 -61.58
C MET A 1 -6.73 67.36 -60.94
N LYS A 2 -5.67 66.58 -60.60
CA LYS A 2 -5.78 65.23 -60.01
C LYS A 2 -5.53 65.37 -58.53
N LYS A 3 -6.57 65.09 -57.73
CA LYS A 3 -6.47 65.01 -56.24
C LYS A 3 -5.87 63.68 -55.85
N ARG A 4 -4.70 63.70 -55.19
CA ARG A 4 -4.09 62.53 -54.61
C ARG A 4 -4.71 62.29 -53.20
N LEU A 5 -5.31 61.11 -53.02
CA LEU A 5 -5.78 60.62 -51.72
C LEU A 5 -4.59 59.94 -51.03
N ILE A 6 -4.18 60.49 -49.91
CA ILE A 6 -3.16 59.85 -49.07
C ILE A 6 -3.92 58.98 -48.06
N ALA A 7 -3.75 57.69 -48.19
CA ALA A 7 -4.26 56.73 -47.20
C ALA A 7 -3.24 56.62 -46.05
N MET A 8 -3.64 57.08 -44.86
CA MET A 8 -2.92 56.79 -43.64
C MET A 8 -3.21 55.35 -43.22
N VAL A 9 -2.22 54.48 -43.26
CA VAL A 9 -2.27 53.17 -42.67
C VAL A 9 -1.85 53.28 -41.22
N SER A 10 -2.81 53.25 -40.30
CA SER A 10 -2.55 53.16 -38.87
C SER A 10 -2.14 51.73 -38.52
N THR A 11 -0.85 51.53 -38.22
CA THR A 11 -0.32 50.27 -37.72
C THR A 11 -0.68 50.18 -36.23
N MET A 12 -1.72 49.43 -35.91
CA MET A 12 -1.99 49.03 -34.53
C MET A 12 -0.99 47.94 -34.12
N ALA A 13 0.00 48.33 -33.33
CA ALA A 13 0.88 47.34 -32.67
C ALA A 13 0.05 46.70 -31.50
N VAL A 14 -0.39 45.48 -31.74
CA VAL A 14 -0.97 44.66 -30.66
C VAL A 14 0.21 44.15 -29.83
N ALA A 15 0.42 44.78 -28.68
CA ALA A 15 1.32 44.25 -27.64
C ALA A 15 0.68 42.98 -27.07
N PHE A 16 1.12 41.84 -27.46
CA PHE A 16 0.88 40.60 -26.74
C PHE A 16 1.62 40.68 -25.41
N ALA A 17 0.90 41.02 -24.34
CA ALA A 17 1.37 40.77 -23.01
C ALA A 17 1.52 39.24 -22.87
N THR A 18 2.73 38.77 -22.95
CA THR A 18 3.07 37.42 -22.52
C THR A 18 2.77 37.38 -21.02
N MET A 19 1.59 36.86 -20.69
CA MET A 19 1.34 36.45 -19.30
C MET A 19 2.37 35.40 -18.99
N GLY A 20 3.40 35.77 -18.24
CA GLY A 20 4.40 34.85 -17.74
C GLY A 20 3.64 33.75 -17.00
N GLN A 21 3.76 32.53 -17.50
CA GLN A 21 3.31 31.36 -16.73
C GLN A 21 4.02 31.46 -15.37
N PRO A 22 3.27 31.27 -14.26
CA PRO A 22 3.92 31.25 -12.96
C PRO A 22 5.02 30.20 -13.01
N ALA A 23 6.27 30.62 -12.79
CA ALA A 23 7.40 29.70 -12.71
C ALA A 23 7.02 28.61 -11.72
N MET A 24 6.93 27.37 -12.21
CA MET A 24 6.69 26.24 -11.31
C MET A 24 7.90 26.17 -10.39
N ALA A 25 7.66 26.23 -9.07
CA ALA A 25 8.74 26.19 -8.10
C ALA A 25 9.66 25.00 -8.39
N ALA A 26 10.96 25.26 -8.55
CA ALA A 26 11.96 24.24 -8.80
C ALA A 26 11.80 23.09 -7.80
N VAL A 27 11.83 21.88 -8.29
CA VAL A 27 11.68 20.68 -7.43
C VAL A 27 12.89 20.58 -6.51
N ASN A 28 12.67 20.64 -5.19
CA ASN A 28 13.75 20.39 -4.26
C ASN A 28 13.99 18.85 -4.18
N PRO A 29 15.10 18.34 -4.73
CA PRO A 29 15.39 16.92 -4.79
C PRO A 29 15.52 16.27 -3.38
N ASP A 30 15.88 17.06 -2.35
CA ASP A 30 16.01 16.55 -0.99
C ASP A 30 14.66 16.20 -0.35
N LYS A 31 13.58 16.81 -0.82
CA LYS A 31 12.22 16.50 -0.38
C LYS A 31 11.63 15.25 -1.04
N ILE A 32 12.23 14.75 -2.12
CA ILE A 32 11.80 13.52 -2.76
C ILE A 32 12.22 12.34 -1.89
N THR A 33 11.27 11.56 -1.40
CA THR A 33 11.55 10.42 -0.53
C THR A 33 10.87 9.15 -1.01
N TYR A 34 11.55 8.04 -0.80
CA TYR A 34 11.01 6.68 -0.86
C TYR A 34 11.29 5.97 0.46
N PRO A 35 10.49 4.96 0.86
CA PRO A 35 10.74 4.23 2.09
C PRO A 35 12.10 3.55 2.08
N GLU A 36 12.95 3.81 3.08
CA GLU A 36 14.25 3.14 3.25
C GLU A 36 14.09 1.65 3.55
N SER A 37 12.97 1.28 4.19
CA SER A 37 12.68 -0.11 4.49
C SER A 37 11.19 -0.42 4.39
N ARG A 38 10.89 -1.66 3.98
CA ARG A 38 9.55 -2.23 3.96
C ARG A 38 9.59 -3.63 4.55
N THR A 39 8.75 -3.90 5.54
CA THR A 39 8.65 -5.21 6.15
C THR A 39 7.22 -5.74 6.03
N VAL A 40 7.08 -6.93 5.47
CA VAL A 40 5.78 -7.55 5.21
C VAL A 40 5.82 -9.04 5.51
N TRP A 41 4.65 -9.64 5.68
CA TRP A 41 4.53 -11.07 5.82
C TRP A 41 4.47 -11.71 4.44
N SER A 42 5.26 -12.77 4.22
CA SER A 42 5.06 -13.65 3.09
C SER A 42 3.82 -14.50 3.41
N CYS A 43 2.68 -14.15 2.87
CA CYS A 43 1.55 -15.06 2.85
C CYS A 43 1.65 -15.83 1.54
N ASP A 44 1.79 -17.15 1.64
CA ASP A 44 1.77 -18.01 0.48
C ASP A 44 0.37 -17.88 -0.13
N GLU A 45 0.33 -17.42 -1.38
CA GLU A 45 -0.82 -17.30 -2.29
C GLU A 45 -2.04 -16.53 -1.81
N GLY A 46 -2.33 -15.46 -2.56
CA GLY A 46 -3.39 -14.52 -2.31
C GLY A 46 -4.77 -15.12 -2.33
N ILE A 47 -5.58 -14.65 -1.41
CA ILE A 47 -6.97 -14.33 -1.67
C ILE A 47 -7.08 -12.85 -1.33
N GLY A 48 -7.19 -12.00 -2.37
CA GLY A 48 -7.41 -10.58 -2.20
C GLY A 48 -6.27 -9.78 -1.54
N ASP A 49 -5.15 -10.41 -1.28
CA ASP A 49 -3.89 -9.77 -0.90
C ASP A 49 -2.96 -9.72 -2.12
N ASP A 50 -3.48 -9.38 -3.27
CA ASP A 50 -2.81 -8.49 -4.18
C ASP A 50 -2.74 -7.11 -3.48
N GLU A 51 -2.27 -7.07 -2.25
CA GLU A 51 -1.44 -5.97 -1.84
C GLU A 51 -0.17 -6.15 -2.65
N ASP A 52 -0.31 -5.79 -3.90
CA ASP A 52 0.75 -5.29 -4.70
C ASP A 52 1.44 -4.32 -3.77
N LEU A 53 2.61 -4.73 -3.30
CA LEU A 53 3.33 -3.92 -2.35
C LEU A 53 3.95 -2.82 -3.18
N TYR A 54 3.30 -1.69 -3.17
CA TYR A 54 3.77 -0.50 -3.83
C TYR A 54 4.74 0.23 -2.91
N LEU A 55 5.85 0.63 -3.48
CA LEU A 55 6.67 1.69 -2.91
C LEU A 55 6.22 2.99 -3.58
N TYR A 56 5.66 3.86 -2.77
CA TYR A 56 5.28 5.19 -3.20
C TYR A 56 6.34 6.19 -2.75
N GLY A 57 6.80 7.02 -3.67
CA GLY A 57 7.56 8.21 -3.33
C GLY A 57 6.63 9.39 -3.05
N SER A 58 7.02 10.27 -2.15
CA SER A 58 6.39 11.57 -1.94
C SER A 58 7.17 12.70 -2.66
N ASN A 59 6.47 13.79 -2.97
CA ASN A 59 7.03 14.98 -3.63
C ASN A 59 7.75 14.69 -4.96
N LYS A 60 7.24 13.73 -5.72
CA LYS A 60 7.81 13.38 -7.03
C LYS A 60 7.60 14.49 -8.05
N PRO A 61 8.63 14.85 -8.85
CA PRO A 61 8.49 15.80 -9.93
C PRO A 61 7.47 15.34 -10.99
N LYS A 62 6.86 16.30 -11.67
CA LYS A 62 6.00 16.01 -12.83
C LYS A 62 6.85 15.33 -13.92
N GLY A 63 6.31 14.27 -14.51
CA GLY A 63 7.02 13.55 -15.57
C GLY A 63 8.14 12.61 -15.11
N ALA A 64 8.38 12.51 -13.80
CA ALA A 64 9.39 11.60 -13.27
C ALA A 64 9.13 10.14 -13.64
N LYS A 65 10.20 9.37 -13.78
CA LYS A 65 10.14 7.91 -14.03
C LYS A 65 11.24 7.18 -13.26
N ILE A 66 10.94 5.96 -12.86
CA ILE A 66 11.93 5.05 -12.27
C ILE A 66 12.61 4.27 -13.38
N ILE A 67 13.94 4.20 -13.31
CA ILE A 67 14.78 3.38 -14.18
C ILE A 67 15.74 2.52 -13.33
N ASN A 68 16.48 1.63 -13.95
CA ASN A 68 17.53 0.82 -13.32
C ASN A 68 17.07 0.00 -12.10
N LEU A 69 15.77 -0.34 -12.01
CA LEU A 69 15.24 -1.12 -10.91
C LEU A 69 15.86 -2.52 -10.86
N LYS A 70 16.51 -2.83 -9.75
CA LYS A 70 17.13 -4.13 -9.48
C LYS A 70 16.76 -4.64 -8.09
N SER A 71 16.58 -5.94 -7.96
CA SER A 71 16.50 -6.65 -6.68
C SER A 71 17.81 -7.39 -6.46
N SER A 72 18.45 -7.20 -5.31
CA SER A 72 19.69 -7.93 -4.96
C SER A 72 19.44 -9.44 -4.83
N ASN A 73 18.17 -9.84 -4.61
CA ASN A 73 17.78 -11.26 -4.59
C ASN A 73 16.36 -11.47 -5.16
N PRO A 74 16.22 -11.66 -6.49
CA PRO A 74 14.92 -11.88 -7.14
C PRO A 74 14.19 -13.16 -6.68
N LYS A 75 14.90 -14.10 -6.02
CA LYS A 75 14.28 -15.29 -5.40
C LYS A 75 13.50 -14.95 -4.12
N ILE A 76 13.76 -13.79 -3.52
CA ILE A 76 13.01 -13.27 -2.36
C ILE A 76 11.90 -12.35 -2.84
N VAL A 77 12.26 -11.33 -3.64
CA VAL A 77 11.33 -10.34 -4.20
C VAL A 77 11.67 -10.11 -5.66
N LYS A 78 10.69 -10.28 -6.54
CA LYS A 78 10.75 -9.81 -7.92
C LYS A 78 10.01 -8.47 -8.00
N ALA A 79 10.68 -7.44 -8.49
CA ALA A 79 10.13 -6.09 -8.62
C ALA A 79 10.00 -5.67 -10.08
N LYS A 80 9.01 -4.83 -10.37
CA LYS A 80 8.80 -4.16 -11.66
C LYS A 80 8.35 -2.72 -11.42
N VAL A 81 8.65 -1.83 -12.34
CA VAL A 81 8.08 -0.49 -12.34
C VAL A 81 6.64 -0.56 -12.82
N GLN A 82 5.76 0.14 -12.13
CA GLN A 82 4.37 0.36 -12.50
C GLN A 82 4.09 1.86 -12.46
N ASP A 83 3.26 2.34 -13.41
CA ASP A 83 2.87 3.76 -13.49
C ASP A 83 4.05 4.75 -13.40
N LYS A 84 5.17 4.41 -14.06
CA LYS A 84 6.42 5.19 -14.17
C LYS A 84 7.16 5.43 -12.84
N VAL A 85 6.47 5.67 -11.73
CA VAL A 85 7.04 6.14 -10.44
C VAL A 85 6.70 5.25 -9.25
N GLU A 86 6.08 4.11 -9.50
CA GLU A 86 5.70 3.14 -8.49
C GLU A 86 6.44 1.84 -8.70
N ILE A 87 6.88 1.22 -7.62
CA ILE A 87 7.49 -0.10 -7.68
C ILE A 87 6.48 -1.10 -7.14
N HIS A 88 6.04 -1.96 -8.02
CA HIS A 88 5.29 -3.16 -7.69
C HIS A 88 6.25 -4.31 -7.43
N PHE A 89 6.08 -5.06 -6.35
CA PHE A 89 6.90 -6.25 -6.12
C PHE A 89 6.11 -7.48 -5.70
N THR A 90 6.49 -8.59 -6.32
CA THR A 90 5.95 -9.92 -6.06
C THR A 90 6.79 -10.62 -4.99
N ARG A 91 6.15 -11.08 -3.94
CA ARG A 91 6.75 -11.90 -2.88
C ARG A 91 7.01 -13.32 -3.37
N LYS A 92 8.23 -13.84 -3.17
CA LYS A 92 8.59 -15.20 -3.57
C LYS A 92 8.92 -16.10 -2.37
N LYS A 93 9.83 -15.66 -1.52
CA LYS A 93 10.32 -16.44 -0.37
C LYS A 93 10.59 -15.52 0.82
N ALA A 94 10.42 -16.04 2.04
CA ALA A 94 10.84 -15.30 3.24
C ALA A 94 12.34 -15.02 3.22
N GLY A 95 12.73 -13.83 3.64
CA GLY A 95 14.10 -13.36 3.63
C GLY A 95 14.18 -11.85 3.51
N THR A 96 15.38 -11.34 3.28
CA THR A 96 15.64 -9.91 3.09
C THR A 96 16.36 -9.70 1.76
N THR A 97 15.96 -8.67 1.03
CA THR A 97 16.58 -8.20 -0.21
C THR A 97 16.61 -6.69 -0.22
N THR A 98 17.46 -6.09 -1.04
CA THR A 98 17.49 -4.65 -1.28
C THR A 98 17.01 -4.39 -2.71
N LEU A 99 16.07 -3.48 -2.86
CA LEU A 99 15.72 -2.91 -4.15
C LEU A 99 16.56 -1.65 -4.34
N SER A 100 17.16 -1.50 -5.52
CA SER A 100 17.97 -0.35 -5.93
C SER A 100 17.36 0.20 -7.22
N TYR A 101 17.21 1.51 -7.34
CA TYR A 101 16.57 2.15 -8.48
C TYR A 101 16.90 3.64 -8.52
N ASP A 102 16.75 4.23 -9.69
CA ASP A 102 16.95 5.64 -9.94
C ASP A 102 15.62 6.29 -10.32
N LEU A 103 15.33 7.46 -9.74
CA LEU A 103 14.26 8.34 -10.18
C LEU A 103 14.89 9.41 -11.06
N VAL A 104 14.40 9.56 -12.29
CA VAL A 104 14.84 10.59 -13.24
C VAL A 104 13.68 11.50 -13.59
N TRP A 105 13.98 12.80 -13.78
CA TRP A 105 13.00 13.81 -14.21
C TRP A 105 13.71 14.90 -15.00
N ASN A 106 12.93 15.70 -15.72
CA ASN A 106 13.48 16.88 -16.41
C ASN A 106 13.23 18.10 -15.52
N GLU A 107 14.26 18.93 -15.39
CA GLU A 107 14.18 20.26 -14.79
C GLU A 107 13.53 21.27 -15.75
N GLU A 108 13.24 22.46 -15.28
CA GLU A 108 12.62 23.51 -16.11
C GLU A 108 13.50 23.99 -17.26
N ASP A 109 14.81 23.94 -17.10
CA ASP A 109 15.79 24.28 -18.12
C ASP A 109 16.00 23.18 -19.17
N GLY A 110 15.25 22.06 -19.06
CA GLY A 110 15.33 20.89 -19.94
C GLY A 110 16.45 19.91 -19.60
N THR A 111 17.28 20.20 -18.60
CA THR A 111 18.28 19.24 -18.12
C THR A 111 17.63 18.06 -17.41
N GLN A 112 18.32 16.91 -17.42
CA GLN A 112 17.83 15.71 -16.75
C GLN A 112 18.51 15.56 -15.39
N SER A 113 17.69 15.47 -14.34
CA SER A 113 18.13 15.16 -12.97
C SER A 113 17.88 13.71 -12.64
N THR A 114 18.73 13.16 -11.77
CA THR A 114 18.63 11.77 -11.31
C THR A 114 18.89 11.68 -9.80
N LYS A 115 18.07 10.91 -9.09
CA LYS A 115 18.31 10.58 -7.67
C LYS A 115 18.24 9.08 -7.46
N HIS A 116 19.28 8.54 -6.83
CA HIS A 116 19.38 7.12 -6.48
C HIS A 116 18.67 6.81 -5.16
N PHE A 117 17.96 5.66 -5.14
CA PHE A 117 17.28 5.17 -3.94
C PHE A 117 17.57 3.68 -3.71
N THR A 118 17.56 3.31 -2.45
CA THR A 118 17.56 1.92 -2.02
C THR A 118 16.46 1.68 -1.01
N THR A 119 15.80 0.51 -1.12
CA THR A 119 14.78 0.09 -0.14
C THR A 119 15.06 -1.33 0.31
N LYS A 120 15.28 -1.52 1.59
CA LYS A 120 15.43 -2.84 2.20
C LYS A 120 14.05 -3.48 2.38
N VAL A 121 13.77 -4.58 1.68
CA VAL A 121 12.52 -5.33 1.78
C VAL A 121 12.75 -6.60 2.59
N THR A 122 12.00 -6.77 3.66
CA THR A 122 12.05 -7.99 4.49
C THR A 122 10.71 -8.71 4.44
N LEU A 123 10.72 -9.94 3.95
CA LEU A 123 9.57 -10.84 3.93
C LEU A 123 9.66 -11.81 5.11
N TRP A 124 8.67 -11.77 6.00
CA TRP A 124 8.59 -12.72 7.10
C TRP A 124 7.73 -13.92 6.71
N LYS A 125 8.19 -15.11 7.07
CA LYS A 125 7.39 -16.32 6.92
C LYS A 125 6.09 -16.19 7.70
N TYR A 126 4.97 -16.47 7.03
CA TYR A 126 3.67 -16.48 7.67
C TYR A 126 3.61 -17.54 8.79
N GLN A 127 3.01 -17.14 9.90
CA GLN A 127 2.73 -18.00 11.04
C GLN A 127 1.30 -17.72 11.53
N ASN A 128 0.47 -18.74 11.55
CA ASN A 128 -0.85 -18.62 12.14
C ASN A 128 -0.75 -18.44 13.67
N PRO A 129 -1.14 -17.27 14.23
CA PRO A 129 -1.04 -16.99 15.65
C PRO A 129 -2.21 -17.56 16.48
N CYS A 130 -3.26 -18.06 15.81
CA CYS A 130 -4.47 -18.53 16.45
C CYS A 130 -4.40 -20.02 16.84
N LYS A 131 -4.69 -20.33 18.12
CA LYS A 131 -5.08 -21.65 18.55
C LYS A 131 -6.57 -21.88 18.31
N THR A 132 -7.40 -20.90 18.66
CA THR A 132 -8.85 -20.90 18.46
C THR A 132 -9.29 -19.56 17.90
N PHE A 133 -10.17 -19.60 16.91
CA PHE A 133 -10.95 -18.48 16.41
C PHE A 133 -12.32 -19.05 16.11
N SER A 134 -13.25 -18.90 17.04
CA SER A 134 -14.53 -19.61 16.96
C SER A 134 -15.72 -18.65 16.84
N PHE A 135 -16.69 -19.11 16.09
CA PHE A 135 -18.02 -18.54 15.98
C PHE A 135 -19.04 -19.59 16.45
N ASN A 136 -19.85 -19.26 17.46
CA ASN A 136 -20.85 -20.17 18.06
C ASN A 136 -20.26 -21.56 18.38
N GLY A 137 -19.06 -21.58 18.99
CA GLY A 137 -18.36 -22.82 19.39
C GLY A 137 -17.56 -23.51 18.27
N LYS A 138 -17.87 -23.29 17.00
CA LYS A 138 -17.14 -23.89 15.88
C LYS A 138 -15.81 -23.19 15.65
N ASN A 139 -14.68 -23.91 15.71
CA ASN A 139 -13.34 -23.38 15.55
C ASN A 139 -12.94 -23.25 14.08
N PHE A 140 -12.56 -22.05 13.66
CA PHE A 140 -12.09 -21.72 12.32
C PHE A 140 -10.58 -21.40 12.26
N ALA A 141 -9.84 -21.47 13.37
CA ALA A 141 -8.40 -21.22 13.37
C ALA A 141 -7.60 -22.08 12.36
N PRO A 142 -7.98 -23.32 12.03
CA PRO A 142 -7.32 -24.09 10.97
C PRO A 142 -7.39 -23.43 9.59
N LYS A 143 -8.40 -22.62 9.30
CA LYS A 143 -8.52 -21.88 8.04
C LYS A 143 -7.40 -20.85 7.86
N PHE A 144 -6.82 -20.39 8.96
CA PHE A 144 -5.64 -19.51 8.94
C PHE A 144 -4.31 -20.25 8.81
N LYS A 145 -4.29 -21.51 8.42
CA LYS A 145 -3.03 -22.28 8.32
C LYS A 145 -2.07 -21.68 7.28
N LYS A 146 -2.61 -21.28 6.14
CA LYS A 146 -1.83 -20.72 5.03
C LYS A 146 -2.00 -19.21 4.87
N HIS A 147 -3.18 -18.67 5.21
CA HIS A 147 -3.54 -17.29 4.99
C HIS A 147 -4.08 -16.62 6.25
N PRO A 148 -3.89 -15.31 6.41
CA PRO A 148 -4.44 -14.56 7.54
C PRO A 148 -5.93 -14.25 7.41
N PHE A 149 -6.55 -14.71 6.34
CA PHE A 149 -7.92 -14.39 5.97
C PHE A 149 -8.71 -15.62 5.57
N PHE A 150 -10.01 -15.69 5.91
CA PHE A 150 -10.95 -16.65 5.36
C PHE A 150 -12.37 -16.08 5.24
N TRP A 151 -13.14 -16.69 4.34
CA TRP A 151 -14.55 -16.38 4.10
C TRP A 151 -15.45 -17.34 4.85
N LYS A 152 -16.46 -16.78 5.54
CA LYS A 152 -17.55 -17.54 6.14
C LYS A 152 -18.86 -16.86 5.79
N ARG A 153 -19.61 -17.44 4.88
CA ARG A 153 -20.77 -16.79 4.26
C ARG A 153 -21.97 -16.57 5.20
N LYS A 154 -22.24 -17.45 6.18
CA LYS A 154 -23.44 -17.31 7.01
C LYS A 154 -23.19 -17.78 8.44
N LEU A 155 -23.48 -16.92 9.41
CA LEU A 155 -23.35 -17.22 10.87
C LEU A 155 -24.64 -16.99 11.64
N GLY A 156 -25.59 -16.23 11.10
CA GLY A 156 -26.76 -15.72 11.80
C GLY A 156 -26.46 -14.40 12.54
N THR A 157 -27.52 -13.74 12.98
CA THR A 157 -27.46 -12.37 13.52
C THR A 157 -26.92 -12.26 14.94
N LYS A 158 -26.87 -13.34 15.71
CA LYS A 158 -26.26 -13.40 17.05
C LYS A 158 -25.10 -14.41 17.03
N VAL A 159 -23.89 -13.93 17.26
CA VAL A 159 -22.68 -14.73 17.11
C VAL A 159 -21.80 -14.60 18.33
N LYS A 160 -21.57 -15.72 19.06
CA LYS A 160 -20.57 -15.77 20.12
C LYS A 160 -19.19 -15.92 19.51
N ILE A 161 -18.27 -14.98 19.79
CA ILE A 161 -16.91 -14.99 19.27
C ILE A 161 -15.93 -15.32 20.40
N SER A 162 -15.07 -16.31 20.16
CA SER A 162 -14.01 -16.69 21.10
C SER A 162 -12.69 -16.87 20.37
N VAL A 163 -11.63 -16.22 20.87
CA VAL A 163 -10.31 -16.25 20.28
C VAL A 163 -9.27 -16.59 21.34
N LYS A 164 -8.43 -17.60 21.04
CA LYS A 164 -7.28 -17.97 21.89
C LYS A 164 -5.99 -17.94 21.06
N PRO A 165 -4.92 -17.33 21.57
CA PRO A 165 -3.61 -17.34 20.89
C PRO A 165 -2.94 -18.71 21.03
N LYS A 166 -2.01 -19.01 20.12
CA LYS A 166 -1.03 -20.09 20.27
C LYS A 166 0.04 -19.69 21.30
N LYS A 167 0.79 -20.70 21.79
CA LYS A 167 1.98 -20.46 22.61
C LYS A 167 2.94 -19.48 21.89
N GLY A 168 3.47 -18.52 22.64
CA GLY A 168 4.36 -17.49 22.07
C GLY A 168 3.64 -16.28 21.46
N TRP A 169 2.30 -16.25 21.51
CA TRP A 169 1.49 -15.13 21.03
C TRP A 169 0.54 -14.62 22.09
N LYS A 170 0.24 -13.31 22.07
CA LYS A 170 -0.75 -12.65 22.94
C LYS A 170 -1.80 -11.98 22.05
N LEU A 171 -3.07 -12.22 22.33
CA LEU A 171 -4.17 -11.45 21.73
C LEU A 171 -4.12 -10.02 22.25
N VAL A 172 -3.99 -9.03 21.36
CA VAL A 172 -3.92 -7.61 21.72
C VAL A 172 -5.19 -6.85 21.35
N ARG A 173 -5.90 -7.34 20.33
CA ARG A 173 -7.17 -6.76 19.90
C ARG A 173 -8.06 -7.83 19.30
N LEU A 174 -9.35 -7.74 19.57
CA LEU A 174 -10.42 -8.40 18.84
C LEU A 174 -11.45 -7.32 18.51
N GLY A 175 -11.95 -7.28 17.29
CA GLY A 175 -12.89 -6.23 16.89
C GLY A 175 -13.37 -6.36 15.46
N TYR A 176 -14.22 -5.42 15.08
CA TYR A 176 -14.54 -5.18 13.68
C TYR A 176 -13.31 -4.57 13.00
N TYR A 177 -13.04 -4.94 11.75
CA TYR A 177 -11.94 -4.36 10.99
C TYR A 177 -12.16 -2.84 10.83
N GLY A 178 -11.17 -2.05 11.22
CA GLY A 178 -11.30 -0.58 11.24
C GLY A 178 -12.30 0.00 12.25
N GLY A 179 -12.97 -0.84 13.07
CA GLY A 179 -14.09 -0.43 13.92
C GLY A 179 -13.92 -0.75 15.40
N LYS A 180 -15.07 -0.84 16.08
CA LYS A 180 -15.17 -1.05 17.53
C LYS A 180 -14.52 -2.36 18.00
N LYS A 181 -13.91 -2.32 19.18
CA LYS A 181 -13.43 -3.52 19.88
C LYS A 181 -14.60 -4.43 20.28
N ILE A 182 -14.33 -5.71 20.25
CA ILE A 182 -15.24 -6.77 20.73
C ILE A 182 -14.60 -7.39 21.97
N LYS A 183 -15.39 -7.56 23.03
CA LYS A 183 -14.95 -8.33 24.21
C LYS A 183 -14.82 -9.81 23.81
N ASN A 184 -13.68 -10.42 24.11
CA ASN A 184 -13.49 -11.85 23.84
C ASN A 184 -14.52 -12.69 24.64
N ASN A 185 -14.99 -13.80 24.08
CA ASN A 185 -16.05 -14.65 24.61
C ASN A 185 -17.42 -13.96 24.72
N SER A 186 -17.68 -12.90 23.97
CA SER A 186 -18.98 -12.22 23.98
C SER A 186 -19.80 -12.55 22.74
N VAL A 187 -21.11 -12.28 22.86
CA VAL A 187 -22.05 -12.36 21.73
C VAL A 187 -22.11 -11.00 21.05
N VAL A 188 -21.93 -10.99 19.75
CA VAL A 188 -22.10 -9.80 18.92
C VAL A 188 -23.34 -9.92 18.04
N LYS A 189 -23.96 -8.79 17.73
CA LYS A 189 -25.09 -8.71 16.79
C LYS A 189 -24.52 -8.36 15.40
N LEU A 190 -24.75 -9.20 14.41
CA LEU A 190 -24.47 -8.94 13.00
C LEU A 190 -25.74 -8.46 12.32
N LYS A 191 -25.61 -7.58 11.34
CA LYS A 191 -26.75 -7.17 10.50
C LYS A 191 -27.05 -8.27 9.47
N LYS A 192 -28.33 -8.64 9.35
CA LYS A 192 -28.78 -9.65 8.37
C LYS A 192 -28.35 -9.30 6.96
N GLY A 193 -27.72 -10.22 6.27
CA GLY A 193 -27.26 -10.07 4.89
C GLY A 193 -26.08 -9.13 4.68
N ILE A 194 -25.53 -8.50 5.73
CA ILE A 194 -24.40 -7.56 5.60
C ILE A 194 -23.09 -8.28 5.91
N PHE A 195 -22.11 -8.10 4.99
CA PHE A 195 -20.76 -8.55 5.19
C PHE A 195 -20.07 -7.77 6.33
N THR A 196 -19.42 -8.48 7.19
CA THR A 196 -18.73 -7.92 8.35
C THR A 196 -17.37 -8.58 8.52
N PHE A 197 -16.33 -7.78 8.65
CA PHE A 197 -14.98 -8.28 8.92
C PHE A 197 -14.73 -8.31 10.43
N ILE A 198 -14.46 -9.49 10.96
CA ILE A 198 -13.99 -9.69 12.33
C ILE A 198 -12.50 -9.94 12.29
N SER A 199 -11.73 -9.10 12.98
CA SER A 199 -10.28 -9.19 13.04
C SER A 199 -9.77 -9.44 14.45
N ALA A 200 -8.68 -10.20 14.54
CA ALA A 200 -7.94 -10.40 15.77
C ALA A 200 -6.46 -10.14 15.54
N ASP A 201 -5.89 -9.25 16.33
CA ASP A 201 -4.50 -8.87 16.29
C ASP A 201 -3.73 -9.59 17.39
N PHE A 202 -2.64 -10.22 17.02
CA PHE A 202 -1.80 -10.98 17.93
C PHE A 202 -0.38 -10.41 17.91
N LYS A 203 0.21 -10.23 19.09
CA LYS A 203 1.61 -9.85 19.26
C LYS A 203 2.45 -11.08 19.61
N ASN A 204 3.48 -11.33 18.83
CA ASN A 204 4.48 -12.34 19.18
C ASN A 204 5.28 -11.89 20.41
N ILE A 205 5.35 -12.72 21.43
CA ILE A 205 5.96 -12.37 22.74
C ILE A 205 7.45 -12.14 22.57
N LYS A 206 8.15 -12.97 21.76
CA LYS A 206 9.59 -12.90 21.55
C LYS A 206 9.98 -11.76 20.62
N THR A 207 9.37 -11.72 19.41
CA THR A 207 9.76 -10.77 18.36
C THR A 207 9.05 -9.42 18.44
N LYS A 208 8.06 -9.28 19.32
CA LYS A 208 7.17 -8.10 19.48
C LYS A 208 6.36 -7.76 18.21
N ARG A 209 6.42 -8.56 17.17
CA ARG A 209 5.72 -8.35 15.90
C ARG A 209 4.23 -8.59 16.06
N VAL A 210 3.43 -7.79 15.38
CA VAL A 210 1.97 -7.95 15.35
C VAL A 210 1.55 -8.68 14.09
N ARG A 211 0.59 -9.61 14.23
CA ARG A 211 -0.05 -10.28 13.11
C ARG A 211 -1.55 -10.23 13.29
N SER A 212 -2.25 -9.72 12.28
CA SER A 212 -3.71 -9.74 12.23
C SER A 212 -4.19 -10.96 11.46
N VAL A 213 -5.26 -11.57 11.92
CA VAL A 213 -6.05 -12.54 11.15
C VAL A 213 -7.48 -12.03 11.04
N ARG A 214 -8.15 -12.33 9.93
CA ARG A 214 -9.45 -11.75 9.60
C ARG A 214 -10.40 -12.81 9.05
N ALA A 215 -11.64 -12.74 9.50
CA ALA A 215 -12.74 -13.52 8.93
C ALA A 215 -13.78 -12.55 8.36
N GLU A 216 -14.24 -12.81 7.15
CA GLU A 216 -15.43 -12.18 6.61
C GLU A 216 -16.64 -13.05 6.88
N VAL A 217 -17.68 -12.43 7.45
CA VAL A 217 -18.87 -13.12 7.93
C VAL A 217 -20.13 -12.35 7.53
N VAL A 218 -21.23 -13.08 7.39
CA VAL A 218 -22.55 -12.52 7.10
C VAL A 218 -23.52 -12.92 8.19
N GLY A 219 -24.28 -11.96 8.65
CA GLY A 219 -25.36 -12.17 9.60
C GLY A 219 -26.62 -12.85 9.02
#